data_4b3acbdc8a8438e0cc7fce4631178384
#
_entry.id   4b3acbdc8a8438e0cc7fce4631178384
#
_cell.length_a   1.000
_cell.length_b   1.000
_cell.length_c   1.000
_cell.angle_alpha   90.00
_cell.angle_beta   90.00
_cell.angle_gamma   90.00
#
_symmetry.space_group_name_H-M   'P 1'
#
loop_
_entity.id
_entity.type
_entity.pdbx_description
1 polymer ?
#
loop_
_entity_poly.entity_id
_entity_poly.type
_entity_poly.pdbx_seq_one_letter_code
_entity_poly.pdbx_strand_id
1 'polypeptide(L)'
;VERFAGGLVSLMEFKVRNFSNICQMSIADFRKKFGNVIVCAIERDHKLMIPSGDMILEDKDRIFVTGSRVDMMLFHNYIKSRVVKSLLIIGAGKIAYYLLGMLKDSRIDTKVIEVNPERAAFFSEKFPKLYIVQGDGTTKDTLLEESAQNYDAVATLTGVDEENIITSMFLDNIGVQKNITKVNRTSLLEIIHATDFSSIITPKTIAVDTIMHFIHGRVNAQYSDLQAMHHLANGQVETLQFLIKEANKMTGKPLSQLKLKKDVLIAAIIRNGKTIFPTGEDTLQVGDKL
;
A
#
# COMPACT_ATOMS: atom_id res chain seq x y z
N VAL A 1 2.64 2.40 0.68
CA VAL A 1 4.04 2.26 0.21
C VAL A 1 4.87 1.76 1.37
N GLU A 2 5.34 0.53 1.28
CA GLU A 2 6.27 -0.04 2.24
C GLU A 2 7.71 0.10 1.73
N ARG A 3 8.64 0.33 2.64
CA ARG A 3 10.05 0.53 2.31
C ARG A 3 10.90 -0.56 2.93
N PHE A 4 11.76 -1.17 2.12
CA PHE A 4 12.68 -2.24 2.51
C PHE A 4 14.13 -1.80 2.34
N ALA A 5 15.04 -2.52 2.99
CA ALA A 5 16.49 -2.34 2.83
C ALA A 5 16.95 -0.88 3.01
N GLY A 6 16.47 -0.23 4.08
CA GLY A 6 16.83 1.17 4.35
C GLY A 6 16.23 2.17 3.36
N GLY A 7 15.15 1.81 2.66
CA GLY A 7 14.48 2.67 1.68
C GLY A 7 14.95 2.51 0.23
N LEU A 8 15.84 1.56 -0.04
CA LEU A 8 16.33 1.27 -1.40
C LEU A 8 15.30 0.57 -2.27
N VAL A 9 14.38 -0.17 -1.66
CA VAL A 9 13.30 -0.90 -2.33
C VAL A 9 11.97 -0.40 -1.79
N SER A 10 11.03 -0.07 -2.67
CA SER A 10 9.67 0.34 -2.31
C SER A 10 8.68 -0.65 -2.88
N LEU A 11 7.74 -1.10 -2.06
CA LEU A 11 6.61 -1.91 -2.50
C LEU A 11 5.35 -1.04 -2.50
N MET A 12 4.61 -1.08 -3.59
CA MET A 12 3.38 -0.32 -3.77
C MET A 12 2.27 -1.23 -4.25
N GLU A 13 1.06 -0.96 -3.79
CA GLU A 13 -0.16 -1.59 -4.22
C GLU A 13 -0.87 -0.71 -5.25
N PHE A 14 -1.38 -1.33 -6.32
CA PHE A 14 -2.20 -0.68 -7.34
C PHE A 14 -3.39 -1.57 -7.70
N LYS A 15 -4.55 -0.94 -7.89
CA LYS A 15 -5.74 -1.61 -8.43
C LYS A 15 -5.77 -1.44 -9.96
N VAL A 16 -5.81 -2.55 -10.67
CA VAL A 16 -6.00 -2.56 -12.12
C VAL A 16 -7.44 -2.17 -12.42
N ARG A 17 -7.63 -1.29 -13.39
CA ARG A 17 -8.95 -0.85 -13.86
C ARG A 17 -9.05 -1.07 -15.36
N ASN A 18 -10.25 -1.34 -15.88
CA ASN A 18 -10.51 -1.58 -17.31
C ASN A 18 -9.90 -0.52 -18.24
N PHE A 19 -9.87 0.73 -17.79
CA PHE A 19 -9.29 1.85 -18.56
C PHE A 19 -7.80 2.06 -18.30
N SER A 20 -7.17 1.22 -17.47
CA SER A 20 -5.73 1.33 -17.24
C SER A 20 -4.97 0.71 -18.41
N ASN A 21 -3.87 1.36 -18.81
CA ASN A 21 -3.03 0.89 -19.91
C ASN A 21 -2.28 -0.43 -19.59
N ILE A 22 -2.52 -1.03 -18.43
CA ILE A 22 -1.95 -2.31 -17.99
C ILE A 22 -2.99 -3.43 -17.92
N CYS A 23 -4.29 -3.12 -18.01
CA CYS A 23 -5.33 -4.15 -18.09
C CYS A 23 -5.17 -4.96 -19.37
N GLN A 24 -5.34 -6.28 -19.29
CA GLN A 24 -5.12 -7.25 -20.38
C GLN A 24 -3.64 -7.39 -20.83
N MET A 25 -2.70 -6.87 -20.06
CA MET A 25 -1.26 -7.04 -20.33
C MET A 25 -0.74 -8.30 -19.63
N SER A 26 0.06 -9.09 -20.32
CA SER A 26 0.78 -10.21 -19.68
C SER A 26 1.89 -9.69 -18.74
N ILE A 27 2.23 -10.46 -17.73
CA ILE A 27 3.33 -10.11 -16.82
C ILE A 27 4.67 -10.03 -17.55
N ALA A 28 4.88 -10.88 -18.56
CA ALA A 28 6.06 -10.81 -19.42
C ALA A 28 6.14 -9.49 -20.20
N ASP A 29 5.03 -9.03 -20.78
CA ASP A 29 4.99 -7.77 -21.50
C ASP A 29 5.07 -6.57 -20.54
N PHE A 30 4.46 -6.69 -19.34
CA PHE A 30 4.64 -5.72 -18.27
C PHE A 30 6.13 -5.55 -17.92
N ARG A 31 6.84 -6.65 -17.76
CA ARG A 31 8.28 -6.64 -17.45
C ARG A 31 9.10 -6.03 -18.59
N LYS A 32 8.79 -6.37 -19.85
CA LYS A 32 9.45 -5.77 -21.02
C LYS A 32 9.24 -4.25 -21.07
N LYS A 33 8.04 -3.79 -20.74
CA LYS A 33 7.66 -2.40 -20.84
C LYS A 33 8.22 -1.53 -19.72
N PHE A 34 8.20 -2.04 -18.48
CA PHE A 34 8.56 -1.27 -17.27
C PHE A 34 9.94 -1.63 -16.69
N GLY A 35 10.66 -2.54 -17.33
CA GLY A 35 12.05 -2.85 -16.99
C GLY A 35 12.24 -3.22 -15.53
N ASN A 36 12.65 -2.26 -14.71
CA ASN A 36 12.96 -2.47 -13.29
C ASN A 36 11.75 -2.41 -12.35
N VAL A 37 10.52 -2.45 -12.89
CA VAL A 37 9.32 -2.62 -12.07
C VAL A 37 8.87 -4.08 -12.14
N ILE A 38 8.78 -4.73 -10.98
CA ILE A 38 8.39 -6.14 -10.86
C ILE A 38 7.03 -6.24 -10.19
N VAL A 39 6.12 -7.02 -10.77
CA VAL A 39 4.89 -7.45 -10.09
C VAL A 39 5.25 -8.62 -9.17
N CYS A 40 5.20 -8.38 -7.86
CA CYS A 40 5.56 -9.38 -6.86
C CYS A 40 4.41 -10.32 -6.53
N ALA A 41 3.19 -9.80 -6.50
CA ALA A 41 1.99 -10.56 -6.21
C ALA A 41 0.78 -9.93 -6.91
N ILE A 42 -0.23 -10.74 -7.15
CA ILE A 42 -1.55 -10.35 -7.68
C ILE A 42 -2.60 -10.91 -6.74
N GLU A 43 -3.51 -10.06 -6.28
CA GLU A 43 -4.72 -10.48 -5.59
C GLU A 43 -5.89 -10.37 -6.58
N ARG A 44 -6.53 -11.51 -6.85
CA ARG A 44 -7.71 -11.67 -7.70
C ARG A 44 -8.73 -12.51 -6.98
N ASP A 45 -9.96 -12.05 -6.87
CA ASP A 45 -11.06 -12.75 -6.19
C ASP A 45 -10.65 -13.28 -4.79
N HIS A 46 -10.04 -12.40 -4.01
CA HIS A 46 -9.55 -12.67 -2.64
C HIS A 46 -8.42 -13.73 -2.56
N LYS A 47 -7.89 -14.17 -3.69
CA LYS A 47 -6.77 -15.09 -3.73
C LYS A 47 -5.51 -14.36 -4.14
N LEU A 48 -4.51 -14.45 -3.30
CA LEU A 48 -3.21 -13.91 -3.59
C LEU A 48 -2.36 -14.97 -4.29
N MET A 49 -1.66 -14.58 -5.34
CA MET A 49 -0.82 -15.45 -6.14
C MET A 49 0.47 -14.75 -6.56
N ILE A 50 1.55 -15.50 -6.63
CA ILE A 50 2.80 -15.04 -7.23
C ILE A 50 2.67 -15.22 -8.75
N PRO A 51 2.80 -14.15 -9.56
CA PRO A 51 2.51 -14.24 -10.98
C PRO A 51 3.58 -14.98 -11.76
N SER A 52 3.15 -15.79 -12.73
CA SER A 52 3.99 -16.29 -13.82
C SER A 52 4.01 -15.31 -15.01
N GLY A 53 4.99 -15.44 -15.88
CA GLY A 53 5.16 -14.50 -17.02
C GLY A 53 3.99 -14.47 -18.01
N ASP A 54 3.26 -15.57 -18.13
CA ASP A 54 2.10 -15.74 -19.02
C ASP A 54 0.78 -15.24 -18.40
N MET A 55 0.76 -14.95 -17.11
CA MET A 55 -0.42 -14.43 -16.43
C MET A 55 -0.81 -13.06 -16.97
N ILE A 56 -2.11 -12.87 -17.24
CA ILE A 56 -2.69 -11.63 -17.76
C ILE A 56 -3.30 -10.84 -16.60
N LEU A 57 -3.04 -9.54 -16.56
CA LEU A 57 -3.66 -8.62 -15.62
C LEU A 57 -5.12 -8.35 -16.03
N GLU A 58 -6.04 -8.50 -15.10
CA GLU A 58 -7.48 -8.32 -15.32
C GLU A 58 -8.01 -7.10 -14.55
N ASP A 59 -9.21 -6.67 -14.91
CA ASP A 59 -9.90 -5.61 -14.17
C ASP A 59 -10.14 -6.03 -12.72
N LYS A 60 -9.96 -5.08 -11.82
CA LYS A 60 -10.06 -5.23 -10.36
C LYS A 60 -8.91 -5.99 -9.70
N ASP A 61 -7.95 -6.56 -10.43
CA ASP A 61 -6.74 -7.09 -9.81
C ASP A 61 -6.08 -6.04 -8.91
N ARG A 62 -5.60 -6.48 -7.76
CA ARG A 62 -4.70 -5.69 -6.91
C ARG A 62 -3.30 -6.21 -7.10
N ILE A 63 -2.45 -5.41 -7.70
CA ILE A 63 -1.06 -5.78 -7.96
C ILE A 63 -0.12 -5.14 -6.94
N PHE A 64 0.80 -5.94 -6.45
CA PHE A 64 1.87 -5.49 -5.57
C PHE A 64 3.14 -5.40 -6.39
N VAL A 65 3.64 -4.18 -6.57
CA VAL A 65 4.79 -3.91 -7.44
C VAL A 65 5.95 -3.33 -6.65
N THR A 66 7.13 -3.73 -7.05
CA THR A 66 8.39 -3.17 -6.52
C THR A 66 9.26 -2.64 -7.65
N GLY A 67 10.12 -1.69 -7.32
CA GLY A 67 11.03 -1.10 -8.28
C GLY A 67 11.89 0.00 -7.63
N SER A 68 12.80 0.56 -8.41
CA SER A 68 13.52 1.74 -7.98
C SER A 68 12.55 2.93 -7.81
N ARG A 69 12.92 3.89 -6.98
CA ARG A 69 12.10 5.09 -6.78
C ARG A 69 11.77 5.81 -8.09
N VAL A 70 12.74 5.86 -9.01
CA VAL A 70 12.58 6.52 -10.32
C VAL A 70 11.62 5.73 -11.20
N ASP A 71 11.84 4.41 -11.33
CA ASP A 71 11.01 3.54 -12.17
C ASP A 71 9.58 3.47 -11.65
N MET A 72 9.39 3.43 -10.33
CA MET A 72 8.07 3.46 -9.69
C MET A 72 7.34 4.78 -9.94
N MET A 73 8.05 5.92 -9.96
CA MET A 73 7.46 7.21 -10.30
C MET A 73 7.04 7.26 -11.78
N LEU A 74 7.87 6.74 -12.69
CA LEU A 74 7.54 6.64 -14.11
C LEU A 74 6.33 5.72 -14.34
N PHE A 75 6.29 4.59 -13.66
CA PHE A 75 5.16 3.66 -13.70
C PHE A 75 3.87 4.32 -13.20
N HIS A 76 3.93 5.00 -12.05
CA HIS A 76 2.79 5.74 -11.50
C HIS A 76 2.24 6.77 -12.50
N ASN A 77 3.11 7.53 -13.16
CA ASN A 77 2.72 8.50 -14.17
C ASN A 77 2.10 7.82 -15.41
N TYR A 78 2.63 6.65 -15.79
CA TYR A 78 2.13 5.88 -16.93
C TYR A 78 0.70 5.37 -16.70
N ILE A 79 0.41 4.82 -15.52
CA ILE A 79 -0.95 4.34 -15.20
C ILE A 79 -1.94 5.48 -14.97
N LYS A 80 -1.52 6.73 -15.17
CA LYS A 80 -2.33 7.95 -14.97
C LYS A 80 -3.04 7.96 -13.61
N SER A 81 -2.43 7.41 -12.58
CA SER A 81 -2.91 7.55 -11.23
C SER A 81 -2.97 9.03 -10.90
N ARG A 82 -4.16 9.55 -10.62
CA ARG A 82 -4.30 10.98 -10.30
C ARG A 82 -3.52 11.27 -9.02
N VAL A 83 -2.71 12.31 -9.08
CA VAL A 83 -2.08 12.87 -7.88
C VAL A 83 -3.20 13.43 -7.01
N VAL A 84 -3.25 13.02 -5.75
CA VAL A 84 -4.21 13.54 -4.78
C VAL A 84 -3.87 15.01 -4.54
N LYS A 85 -4.79 15.90 -4.90
CA LYS A 85 -4.71 17.35 -4.68
C LYS A 85 -5.73 17.83 -3.66
N SER A 86 -6.81 17.06 -3.46
CA SER A 86 -7.87 17.36 -2.51
C SER A 86 -8.19 16.15 -1.64
N LEU A 87 -8.36 16.39 -0.34
CA LEU A 87 -8.64 15.35 0.66
C LEU A 87 -9.79 15.79 1.56
N LEU A 88 -10.83 14.98 1.64
CA LEU A 88 -11.88 15.12 2.64
C LEU A 88 -11.63 14.14 3.77
N ILE A 89 -11.65 14.61 5.02
CA ILE A 89 -11.52 13.78 6.22
C ILE A 89 -12.83 13.81 6.98
N ILE A 90 -13.36 12.63 7.31
CA ILE A 90 -14.57 12.47 8.11
C ILE A 90 -14.13 11.99 9.50
N GLY A 91 -14.31 12.87 10.48
CA GLY A 91 -13.92 12.66 11.87
C GLY A 91 -12.59 13.33 12.26
N ALA A 92 -12.64 14.29 13.21
CA ALA A 92 -11.50 15.01 13.76
C ALA A 92 -10.91 14.31 15.00
N GLY A 93 -10.51 13.04 14.84
CA GLY A 93 -9.87 12.25 15.89
C GLY A 93 -8.35 12.41 15.93
N LYS A 94 -7.68 11.62 16.79
CA LYS A 94 -6.20 11.64 16.92
C LYS A 94 -5.49 11.35 15.61
N ILE A 95 -5.98 10.43 14.80
CA ILE A 95 -5.36 10.10 13.50
C ILE A 95 -5.45 11.30 12.55
N ALA A 96 -6.61 11.94 12.47
CA ALA A 96 -6.79 13.15 11.68
C ALA A 96 -5.84 14.27 12.14
N TYR A 97 -5.67 14.46 13.44
CA TYR A 97 -4.76 15.46 14.00
C TYR A 97 -3.31 15.26 13.53
N TYR A 98 -2.78 14.05 13.64
CA TYR A 98 -1.42 13.74 13.20
C TYR A 98 -1.28 13.79 11.68
N LEU A 99 -2.28 13.30 10.95
CA LEU A 99 -2.30 13.37 9.48
C LEU A 99 -2.24 14.83 8.99
N LEU A 100 -3.04 15.73 9.56
CA LEU A 100 -3.02 17.14 9.23
C LEU A 100 -1.68 17.81 9.58
N GLY A 101 -1.06 17.42 10.69
CA GLY A 101 0.29 17.84 11.04
C GLY A 101 1.33 17.47 9.98
N MET A 102 1.22 16.27 9.41
CA MET A 102 2.10 15.80 8.34
C MET A 102 1.80 16.47 6.98
N LEU A 103 0.55 16.84 6.73
CA LEU A 103 0.10 17.50 5.50
C LEU A 103 0.32 19.00 5.48
N LYS A 104 0.73 19.61 6.59
CA LYS A 104 0.86 21.07 6.77
C LYS A 104 1.63 21.76 5.65
N ASP A 105 2.71 21.15 5.17
CA ASP A 105 3.58 21.67 4.12
C ASP A 105 3.31 21.03 2.75
N SER A 106 2.26 20.22 2.65
CA SER A 106 1.82 19.63 1.38
C SER A 106 0.98 20.63 0.58
N ARG A 107 0.82 20.34 -0.72
CA ARG A 107 -0.09 21.09 -1.60
C ARG A 107 -1.46 20.41 -1.72
N ILE A 108 -1.85 19.64 -0.71
CA ILE A 108 -3.14 18.94 -0.68
C ILE A 108 -4.14 19.83 0.01
N ASP A 109 -5.14 20.28 -0.73
CA ASP A 109 -6.28 20.98 -0.16
C ASP A 109 -7.12 20.04 0.69
N THR A 110 -7.28 20.37 1.97
CA THR A 110 -7.87 19.44 2.94
C THR A 110 -9.06 20.09 3.64
N LYS A 111 -10.20 19.34 3.69
CA LYS A 111 -11.39 19.67 4.47
C LYS A 111 -11.66 18.59 5.50
N VAL A 112 -12.22 18.97 6.64
CA VAL A 112 -12.61 18.05 7.72
C VAL A 112 -14.09 18.24 8.04
N ILE A 113 -14.84 17.15 8.18
CA ILE A 113 -16.20 17.15 8.73
C ILE A 113 -16.13 16.51 10.11
N GLU A 114 -16.63 17.20 11.14
CA GLU A 114 -16.64 16.71 12.54
C GLU A 114 -17.99 17.01 13.18
N VAL A 115 -18.58 15.99 13.79
CA VAL A 115 -19.90 16.10 14.43
C VAL A 115 -19.84 16.83 15.78
N ASN A 116 -18.73 16.66 16.51
CA ASN A 116 -18.56 17.24 17.82
C ASN A 116 -18.11 18.73 17.72
N PRO A 117 -18.90 19.70 18.21
CA PRO A 117 -18.60 21.12 18.07
C PRO A 117 -17.31 21.55 18.79
N GLU A 118 -16.99 20.95 19.94
CA GLU A 118 -15.78 21.29 20.70
C GLU A 118 -14.52 20.83 19.94
N ARG A 119 -14.58 19.65 19.31
CA ARG A 119 -13.48 19.17 18.46
C ARG A 119 -13.34 19.99 17.19
N ALA A 120 -14.44 20.35 16.56
CA ALA A 120 -14.43 21.21 15.38
C ALA A 120 -13.77 22.55 15.70
N ALA A 121 -14.13 23.19 16.83
CA ALA A 121 -13.53 24.42 17.32
C ALA A 121 -12.03 24.26 17.61
N PHE A 122 -11.63 23.19 18.33
CA PHE A 122 -10.22 22.89 18.60
C PHE A 122 -9.39 22.75 17.33
N PHE A 123 -9.90 22.03 16.31
CA PHE A 123 -9.19 21.87 15.04
C PHE A 123 -9.10 23.17 14.26
N SER A 124 -10.15 24.02 14.28
CA SER A 124 -10.15 25.35 13.65
C SER A 124 -9.07 26.24 14.25
N GLU A 125 -8.92 26.23 15.57
CA GLU A 125 -7.87 26.98 16.26
C GLU A 125 -6.47 26.43 15.92
N LYS A 126 -6.31 25.10 15.96
CA LYS A 126 -5.02 24.43 15.78
C LYS A 126 -4.52 24.48 14.33
N PHE A 127 -5.43 24.47 13.36
CA PHE A 127 -5.14 24.45 11.92
C PHE A 127 -5.88 25.61 11.21
N PRO A 128 -5.43 26.88 11.34
CA PRO A 128 -6.17 28.05 10.87
C PRO A 128 -6.41 28.10 9.35
N LYS A 129 -5.68 27.32 8.57
CA LYS A 129 -5.84 27.22 7.10
C LYS A 129 -6.76 26.08 6.66
N LEU A 130 -7.27 25.30 7.60
CA LEU A 130 -8.10 24.14 7.34
C LEU A 130 -9.57 24.55 7.25
N TYR A 131 -10.27 24.03 6.26
CA TYR A 131 -11.73 24.14 6.20
C TYR A 131 -12.36 23.05 7.09
N ILE A 132 -13.10 23.47 8.11
CA ILE A 132 -13.80 22.57 9.01
C ILE A 132 -15.28 22.81 8.92
N VAL A 133 -16.03 21.74 8.72
CA VAL A 133 -17.48 21.71 8.71
C VAL A 133 -17.95 20.98 9.96
N GLN A 134 -18.76 21.66 10.78
CA GLN A 134 -19.47 20.99 11.88
C GLN A 134 -20.69 20.29 11.32
N GLY A 135 -20.69 18.96 11.37
CA GLY A 135 -21.79 18.16 10.84
C GLY A 135 -21.51 16.66 10.96
N ASP A 136 -22.54 15.87 10.71
CA ASP A 136 -22.43 14.41 10.66
C ASP A 136 -22.01 13.96 9.26
N GLY A 137 -20.72 13.71 9.07
CA GLY A 137 -20.11 13.25 7.81
C GLY A 137 -20.43 11.79 7.46
N THR A 138 -21.23 11.09 8.26
CA THR A 138 -21.70 9.73 7.94
C THR A 138 -23.05 9.74 7.21
N THR A 139 -23.72 10.89 7.17
CA THR A 139 -25.00 11.04 6.46
C THR A 139 -24.80 11.36 4.98
N LYS A 140 -25.68 10.81 4.14
CA LYS A 140 -25.68 11.04 2.70
C LYS A 140 -25.81 12.54 2.36
N ASP A 141 -26.69 13.23 3.07
CA ASP A 141 -27.01 14.63 2.77
C ASP A 141 -25.79 15.52 3.00
N THR A 142 -25.12 15.40 4.15
CA THR A 142 -23.88 16.12 4.44
C THR A 142 -22.77 15.83 3.41
N LEU A 143 -22.62 14.57 3.00
CA LEU A 143 -21.60 14.19 2.01
C LEU A 143 -21.87 14.81 0.64
N LEU A 144 -23.14 14.89 0.22
CA LEU A 144 -23.51 15.51 -1.05
C LEU A 144 -23.43 17.03 -0.99
N GLU A 145 -23.87 17.67 0.11
CA GLU A 145 -23.73 19.12 0.35
C GLU A 145 -22.26 19.55 0.30
N GLU A 146 -21.37 18.76 0.91
CA GLU A 146 -19.93 18.99 0.91
C GLU A 146 -19.22 18.52 -0.37
N SER A 147 -20.01 18.04 -1.34
CA SER A 147 -19.51 17.59 -2.66
C SER A 147 -18.41 16.56 -2.57
N ALA A 148 -18.59 15.53 -1.70
CA ALA A 148 -17.59 14.50 -1.44
C ALA A 148 -17.08 13.80 -2.71
N GLN A 149 -17.93 13.66 -3.75
CA GLN A 149 -17.59 13.08 -5.05
C GLN A 149 -16.52 13.85 -5.84
N ASN A 150 -16.28 15.13 -5.49
CA ASN A 150 -15.31 15.99 -6.18
C ASN A 150 -13.91 15.91 -5.58
N TYR A 151 -13.73 15.22 -4.44
CA TYR A 151 -12.43 15.05 -3.83
C TYR A 151 -11.65 13.91 -4.49
N ASP A 152 -10.34 14.10 -4.65
CA ASP A 152 -9.45 13.04 -5.16
C ASP A 152 -9.32 11.87 -4.17
N ALA A 153 -9.44 12.18 -2.87
CA ALA A 153 -9.43 11.17 -1.81
C ALA A 153 -10.38 11.55 -0.67
N VAL A 154 -10.96 10.53 -0.03
CA VAL A 154 -11.73 10.68 1.21
C VAL A 154 -11.21 9.72 2.26
N ALA A 155 -11.07 10.17 3.51
CA ALA A 155 -10.64 9.36 4.64
C ALA A 155 -11.73 9.32 5.72
N THR A 156 -12.29 8.12 5.98
CA THR A 156 -13.27 7.90 7.04
C THR A 156 -12.55 7.47 8.31
N LEU A 157 -12.44 8.39 9.29
CA LEU A 157 -11.65 8.27 10.50
C LEU A 157 -12.46 8.44 11.78
N THR A 158 -13.79 8.19 11.74
CA THR A 158 -14.67 8.29 12.90
C THR A 158 -14.31 7.27 13.99
N GLY A 159 -14.98 7.34 15.13
CA GLY A 159 -14.83 6.40 16.25
C GLY A 159 -15.48 5.03 15.99
N VAL A 160 -16.41 4.96 15.04
CA VAL A 160 -17.29 3.79 14.80
C VAL A 160 -16.90 3.11 13.49
N ASP A 161 -16.47 1.88 13.58
CA ASP A 161 -15.96 1.12 12.42
C ASP A 161 -17.04 0.87 11.37
N GLU A 162 -18.26 0.54 11.79
CA GLU A 162 -19.39 0.31 10.91
C GLU A 162 -19.77 1.54 10.11
N GLU A 163 -19.78 2.72 10.74
CA GLU A 163 -20.02 3.99 10.05
C GLU A 163 -18.94 4.26 9.01
N ASN A 164 -17.66 4.04 9.36
CA ASN A 164 -16.56 4.21 8.43
C ASN A 164 -16.71 3.31 7.20
N ILE A 165 -17.10 2.06 7.41
CA ILE A 165 -17.31 1.06 6.36
C ILE A 165 -18.47 1.49 5.44
N ILE A 166 -19.65 1.75 6.01
CA ILE A 166 -20.86 2.11 5.25
C ILE A 166 -20.65 3.41 4.48
N THR A 167 -20.03 4.41 5.13
CA THR A 167 -19.72 5.68 4.47
C THR A 167 -18.76 5.47 3.30
N SER A 168 -17.71 4.64 3.46
CA SER A 168 -16.80 4.33 2.36
C SER A 168 -17.48 3.61 1.20
N MET A 169 -18.38 2.68 1.47
CA MET A 169 -19.18 2.02 0.41
C MET A 169 -20.03 3.04 -0.36
N PHE A 170 -20.65 3.99 0.35
CA PHE A 170 -21.40 5.06 -0.30
C PHE A 170 -20.49 5.94 -1.17
N LEU A 171 -19.31 6.32 -0.66
CA LEU A 171 -18.33 7.12 -1.38
C LEU A 171 -17.81 6.43 -2.67
N ASP A 172 -17.62 5.10 -2.63
CA ASP A 172 -17.28 4.32 -3.82
C ASP A 172 -18.42 4.35 -4.85
N ASN A 173 -19.68 4.22 -4.40
CA ASN A 173 -20.85 4.29 -5.28
C ASN A 173 -21.02 5.64 -5.97
N ILE A 174 -20.69 6.74 -5.31
CA ILE A 174 -20.75 8.10 -5.92
C ILE A 174 -19.48 8.45 -6.72
N GLY A 175 -18.53 7.51 -6.85
CA GLY A 175 -17.38 7.62 -7.75
C GLY A 175 -16.14 8.27 -7.14
N VAL A 176 -16.02 8.38 -5.82
CA VAL A 176 -14.77 8.79 -5.17
C VAL A 176 -13.67 7.79 -5.51
N GLN A 177 -12.56 8.29 -6.05
CA GLN A 177 -11.54 7.40 -6.62
C GLN A 177 -10.67 6.71 -5.57
N LYS A 178 -10.46 7.35 -4.42
CA LYS A 178 -9.59 6.83 -3.36
C LYS A 178 -10.23 7.01 -2.00
N ASN A 179 -10.70 5.91 -1.43
CA ASN A 179 -11.24 5.86 -0.09
C ASN A 179 -10.25 5.23 0.86
N ILE A 180 -10.04 5.85 2.02
CA ILE A 180 -9.22 5.35 3.11
C ILE A 180 -10.15 5.11 4.30
N THR A 181 -10.37 3.85 4.65
CA THR A 181 -11.32 3.44 5.67
C THR A 181 -10.59 2.97 6.92
N LYS A 182 -10.80 3.63 8.04
CA LYS A 182 -10.28 3.17 9.33
C LYS A 182 -11.18 2.09 9.92
N VAL A 183 -10.60 0.94 10.26
CA VAL A 183 -11.27 -0.16 10.96
C VAL A 183 -10.40 -0.64 12.11
N ASN A 184 -10.90 -0.58 13.35
CA ASN A 184 -10.15 -1.02 14.53
C ASN A 184 -10.35 -2.51 14.84
N ARG A 185 -11.53 -3.07 14.48
CA ARG A 185 -11.90 -4.46 14.72
C ARG A 185 -11.61 -5.30 13.47
N THR A 186 -10.53 -6.05 13.50
CA THR A 186 -10.11 -6.91 12.38
C THR A 186 -11.14 -7.98 12.02
N SER A 187 -11.97 -8.43 12.99
CA SER A 187 -13.06 -9.39 12.72
C SER A 187 -14.12 -8.86 11.75
N LEU A 188 -14.30 -7.55 11.64
CA LEU A 188 -15.20 -6.98 10.63
C LEU A 188 -14.67 -7.18 9.21
N LEU A 189 -13.34 -7.20 9.03
CA LEU A 189 -12.71 -7.38 7.71
C LEU A 189 -13.00 -8.75 7.12
N GLU A 190 -13.20 -9.77 7.96
CA GLU A 190 -13.57 -11.12 7.54
C GLU A 190 -15.02 -11.17 6.99
N ILE A 191 -15.89 -10.31 7.55
CA ILE A 191 -17.31 -10.26 7.17
C ILE A 191 -17.53 -9.47 5.87
N ILE A 192 -16.80 -8.35 5.70
CA ILE A 192 -17.05 -7.39 4.61
C ILE A 192 -16.25 -7.66 3.34
N HIS A 193 -15.54 -8.78 3.24
CA HIS A 193 -14.64 -9.03 2.11
C HIS A 193 -13.86 -7.77 1.70
N ALA A 194 -12.81 -7.46 2.46
CA ALA A 194 -12.05 -6.20 2.42
C ALA A 194 -11.58 -5.71 1.02
N THR A 195 -11.77 -6.51 -0.01
CA THR A 195 -11.37 -6.20 -1.40
C THR A 195 -12.28 -5.18 -2.10
N ASP A 196 -13.47 -4.95 -1.60
CA ASP A 196 -14.38 -3.96 -2.18
C ASP A 196 -13.98 -2.52 -1.80
N PHE A 197 -13.02 -2.37 -0.90
CA PHE A 197 -12.54 -1.07 -0.44
C PHE A 197 -11.23 -0.66 -1.11
N SER A 198 -11.09 0.64 -1.37
CA SER A 198 -9.87 1.18 -1.98
C SER A 198 -8.66 1.02 -1.08
N SER A 199 -8.80 1.26 0.23
CA SER A 199 -7.73 1.11 1.20
C SER A 199 -8.29 1.02 2.62
N ILE A 200 -8.00 -0.05 3.34
CA ILE A 200 -8.36 -0.19 4.76
C ILE A 200 -7.11 0.01 5.61
N ILE A 201 -7.24 0.79 6.67
CA ILE A 201 -6.21 0.95 7.69
C ILE A 201 -6.71 0.40 9.03
N THR A 202 -5.91 -0.46 9.63
CA THR A 202 -6.14 -1.04 10.96
C THR A 202 -5.02 -0.56 11.90
N PRO A 203 -5.21 0.55 12.63
CA PRO A 203 -4.14 1.17 13.40
C PRO A 203 -3.46 0.23 14.40
N LYS A 204 -4.23 -0.67 15.02
CA LYS A 204 -3.68 -1.67 15.97
C LYS A 204 -2.75 -2.64 15.28
N THR A 205 -3.12 -3.16 14.11
CA THR A 205 -2.28 -4.10 13.34
C THR A 205 -1.00 -3.40 12.88
N ILE A 206 -1.10 -2.18 12.35
CA ILE A 206 0.07 -1.39 11.95
C ILE A 206 1.03 -1.17 13.13
N ALA A 207 0.50 -0.87 14.33
CA ALA A 207 1.32 -0.71 15.52
C ALA A 207 2.01 -2.01 15.93
N VAL A 208 1.29 -3.14 15.92
CA VAL A 208 1.84 -4.48 16.23
C VAL A 208 2.93 -4.84 15.22
N ASP A 209 2.68 -4.68 13.93
CA ASP A 209 3.66 -4.97 12.87
C ASP A 209 4.92 -4.12 13.03
N THR A 210 4.77 -2.84 13.37
CA THR A 210 5.91 -1.94 13.64
C THR A 210 6.74 -2.41 14.83
N ILE A 211 6.09 -2.82 15.92
CA ILE A 211 6.75 -3.33 17.14
C ILE A 211 7.46 -4.66 16.82
N MET A 212 6.78 -5.58 16.15
CA MET A 212 7.34 -6.87 15.76
C MET A 212 8.54 -6.70 14.85
N HIS A 213 8.46 -5.77 13.91
CA HIS A 213 9.59 -5.42 13.04
C HIS A 213 10.82 -4.95 13.82
N PHE A 214 10.61 -4.07 14.80
CA PHE A 214 11.69 -3.61 15.68
C PHE A 214 12.31 -4.75 16.52
N ILE A 215 11.48 -5.66 17.04
CA ILE A 215 11.94 -6.81 17.82
C ILE A 215 12.73 -7.77 16.93
N HIS A 216 12.19 -8.16 15.77
CA HIS A 216 12.84 -9.10 14.86
C HIS A 216 14.14 -8.54 14.29
N GLY A 217 14.21 -7.25 13.99
CA GLY A 217 15.43 -6.59 13.55
C GLY A 217 16.59 -6.68 14.56
N ARG A 218 16.29 -6.76 15.86
CA ARG A 218 17.31 -6.89 16.92
C ARG A 218 17.65 -8.35 17.24
N VAL A 219 16.68 -9.23 17.24
CA VAL A 219 16.87 -10.66 17.61
C VAL A 219 17.56 -11.42 16.48
N ASN A 220 17.19 -11.18 15.24
CA ASN A 220 17.72 -11.92 14.10
C ASN A 220 19.11 -11.47 13.65
N ALA A 221 19.58 -10.30 14.04
CA ALA A 221 20.91 -9.81 13.71
C ALA A 221 22.05 -10.70 14.26
N GLN A 222 21.78 -11.54 15.25
CA GLN A 222 22.80 -12.41 15.88
C GLN A 222 22.78 -13.85 15.41
N TYR A 223 21.63 -14.40 14.91
CA TYR A 223 21.46 -15.86 14.76
C TYR A 223 20.89 -16.34 13.43
N SER A 224 20.44 -15.48 12.52
CA SER A 224 19.89 -15.92 11.24
C SER A 224 20.29 -15.05 10.06
N ASP A 225 20.27 -15.64 8.86
CA ASP A 225 20.45 -14.92 7.59
C ASP A 225 19.25 -14.01 7.27
N LEU A 226 18.14 -14.22 7.96
CA LEU A 226 16.92 -13.41 7.87
C LEU A 226 17.10 -12.09 8.61
N GLN A 227 17.06 -10.99 7.88
CA GLN A 227 17.26 -9.63 8.42
C GLN A 227 15.94 -8.91 8.73
N ALA A 228 14.91 -9.16 7.94
CA ALA A 228 13.60 -8.55 8.10
C ALA A 228 12.49 -9.44 7.55
N MET A 229 11.31 -9.31 8.11
CA MET A 229 10.08 -9.96 7.67
C MET A 229 8.94 -8.95 7.74
N HIS A 230 8.14 -8.87 6.68
CA HIS A 230 6.95 -8.04 6.62
C HIS A 230 5.78 -8.85 6.09
N HIS A 231 4.61 -8.60 6.62
CA HIS A 231 3.38 -9.18 6.14
C HIS A 231 2.65 -8.21 5.21
N LEU A 232 2.20 -8.72 4.07
CA LEU A 232 1.42 -7.98 3.08
C LEU A 232 0.03 -8.62 2.95
N ALA A 233 -0.92 -7.84 2.42
CA ALA A 233 -2.27 -8.33 2.12
C ALA A 233 -2.88 -9.10 3.30
N ASN A 234 -2.94 -8.49 4.47
CA ASN A 234 -3.47 -9.08 5.71
C ASN A 234 -2.77 -10.40 6.11
N GLY A 235 -1.47 -10.50 5.88
CA GLY A 235 -0.67 -11.67 6.26
C GLY A 235 -0.66 -12.82 5.24
N GLN A 236 -1.25 -12.64 4.08
CA GLN A 236 -1.27 -13.68 3.03
C GLN A 236 0.05 -13.80 2.27
N VAL A 237 0.86 -12.73 2.22
CA VAL A 237 2.21 -12.75 1.66
C VAL A 237 3.21 -12.28 2.69
N GLU A 238 4.32 -12.95 2.75
CA GLU A 238 5.48 -12.57 3.53
C GLU A 238 6.57 -12.04 2.59
N THR A 239 7.10 -10.88 2.90
CA THR A 239 8.35 -10.41 2.31
C THR A 239 9.47 -10.63 3.30
N LEU A 240 10.50 -11.29 2.86
CA LEU A 240 11.63 -11.69 3.69
C LEU A 240 12.91 -11.04 3.14
N GLN A 241 13.72 -10.51 4.02
CA GLN A 241 15.04 -9.99 3.65
C GLN A 241 16.12 -10.91 4.20
N PHE A 242 16.94 -11.48 3.32
CA PHE A 242 18.04 -12.39 3.65
C PHE A 242 19.41 -11.81 3.28
N LEU A 243 20.41 -12.12 4.08
CA LEU A 243 21.82 -11.88 3.74
C LEU A 243 22.49 -13.21 3.37
N ILE A 244 23.09 -13.29 2.20
CA ILE A 244 23.92 -14.45 1.81
C ILE A 244 25.31 -14.29 2.45
N LYS A 245 25.52 -14.98 3.57
CA LYS A 245 26.81 -14.92 4.31
C LYS A 245 27.89 -15.81 3.71
N GLU A 246 27.49 -16.96 3.18
CA GLU A 246 28.38 -17.98 2.66
C GLU A 246 27.91 -18.52 1.31
N ALA A 247 28.82 -19.07 0.52
CA ALA A 247 28.48 -19.74 -0.72
C ALA A 247 27.61 -20.99 -0.44
N ASN A 248 26.53 -21.13 -1.17
CA ASN A 248 25.59 -22.21 -1.02
C ASN A 248 25.10 -22.70 -2.40
N LYS A 249 24.14 -23.63 -2.41
CA LYS A 249 23.61 -24.23 -3.67
C LYS A 249 22.96 -23.21 -4.62
N MET A 250 22.63 -22.02 -4.16
CA MET A 250 21.97 -20.96 -4.95
C MET A 250 22.97 -19.97 -5.51
N THR A 251 24.19 -19.85 -4.94
CA THR A 251 25.19 -18.90 -5.40
C THR A 251 25.82 -19.30 -6.71
N GLY A 252 26.10 -18.32 -7.59
CA GLY A 252 26.81 -18.51 -8.86
C GLY A 252 26.00 -19.14 -9.99
N LYS A 253 24.72 -19.49 -9.75
CA LYS A 253 23.83 -20.03 -10.80
C LYS A 253 22.82 -19.00 -11.23
N PRO A 254 22.43 -18.94 -12.52
CA PRO A 254 21.31 -18.12 -12.97
C PRO A 254 20.03 -18.42 -12.19
N LEU A 255 19.25 -17.40 -11.86
CA LEU A 255 18.01 -17.57 -11.11
C LEU A 255 17.03 -18.50 -11.82
N SER A 256 17.01 -18.47 -13.16
CA SER A 256 16.18 -19.38 -13.99
C SER A 256 16.47 -20.87 -13.77
N GLN A 257 17.68 -21.21 -13.29
CA GLN A 257 18.09 -22.59 -13.00
C GLN A 257 17.88 -22.98 -11.54
N LEU A 258 17.49 -22.03 -10.69
CA LEU A 258 17.23 -22.31 -9.27
C LEU A 258 15.86 -22.98 -9.11
N LYS A 259 15.83 -24.10 -8.41
CA LYS A 259 14.56 -24.71 -7.98
C LYS A 259 14.07 -24.04 -6.71
N LEU A 260 13.46 -22.87 -6.87
CA LEU A 260 12.77 -22.20 -5.77
C LEU A 260 11.50 -22.99 -5.40
N LYS A 261 11.05 -22.87 -4.15
CA LYS A 261 9.74 -23.39 -3.75
C LYS A 261 8.64 -22.72 -4.58
N LYS A 262 7.52 -23.41 -4.76
CA LYS A 262 6.33 -22.82 -5.36
C LYS A 262 5.95 -21.54 -4.59
N ASP A 263 5.46 -20.55 -5.31
CA ASP A 263 5.02 -19.27 -4.74
C ASP A 263 6.13 -18.46 -4.02
N VAL A 264 7.38 -18.57 -4.50
CA VAL A 264 8.52 -17.74 -4.06
C VAL A 264 9.07 -16.95 -5.23
N LEU A 265 9.26 -15.65 -5.02
CA LEU A 265 9.86 -14.72 -5.99
C LEU A 265 11.01 -13.94 -5.33
N ILE A 266 12.15 -13.85 -6.01
CA ILE A 266 13.22 -12.92 -5.63
C ILE A 266 12.93 -11.58 -6.29
N ALA A 267 12.46 -10.63 -5.49
CA ALA A 267 11.99 -9.33 -5.98
C ALA A 267 13.10 -8.30 -6.16
N ALA A 268 14.17 -8.38 -5.35
CA ALA A 268 15.31 -7.49 -5.44
C ALA A 268 16.57 -8.15 -4.88
N ILE A 269 17.73 -7.75 -5.41
CA ILE A 269 19.06 -8.10 -4.90
C ILE A 269 19.77 -6.78 -4.59
N ILE A 270 20.30 -6.64 -3.39
CA ILE A 270 21.13 -5.49 -3.02
C ILE A 270 22.57 -5.96 -2.92
N ARG A 271 23.39 -5.47 -3.84
CA ARG A 271 24.81 -5.80 -3.98
C ARG A 271 25.64 -4.53 -3.91
N ASN A 272 26.54 -4.45 -2.96
CA ASN A 272 27.41 -3.27 -2.78
C ASN A 272 26.64 -1.93 -2.71
N GLY A 273 25.49 -1.93 -2.02
CA GLY A 273 24.63 -0.75 -1.87
C GLY A 273 23.80 -0.39 -3.11
N LYS A 274 23.88 -1.16 -4.20
CA LYS A 274 23.07 -0.98 -5.41
C LYS A 274 21.96 -2.01 -5.46
N THR A 275 20.76 -1.57 -5.81
CA THR A 275 19.62 -2.45 -6.02
C THR A 275 19.59 -2.98 -7.45
N ILE A 276 19.47 -4.30 -7.59
CA ILE A 276 19.28 -5.03 -8.84
C ILE A 276 17.88 -5.61 -8.78
N PHE A 277 17.05 -5.35 -9.79
CA PHE A 277 15.76 -5.99 -9.99
C PHE A 277 15.95 -7.18 -10.93
N PRO A 278 16.06 -8.41 -10.38
CA PRO A 278 16.69 -9.51 -11.10
C PRO A 278 15.83 -10.03 -12.25
N THR A 279 16.53 -10.57 -13.22
CA THR A 279 16.00 -11.41 -14.32
C THR A 279 16.41 -12.86 -14.09
N GLY A 280 15.93 -13.78 -14.92
CA GLY A 280 16.34 -15.17 -14.86
C GLY A 280 17.84 -15.44 -15.04
N GLU A 281 18.55 -14.52 -15.71
CA GLU A 281 19.99 -14.64 -16.02
C GLU A 281 20.89 -14.13 -14.90
N ASP A 282 20.33 -13.35 -13.96
CA ASP A 282 21.11 -12.86 -12.81
C ASP A 282 21.49 -13.98 -11.85
N THR A 283 22.61 -13.82 -11.17
CA THR A 283 23.15 -14.79 -10.23
C THR A 283 23.26 -14.18 -8.83
N LEU A 284 23.13 -15.04 -7.80
CA LEU A 284 23.33 -14.66 -6.41
C LEU A 284 24.82 -14.80 -6.03
N GLN A 285 25.31 -13.86 -5.19
CA GLN A 285 26.68 -13.84 -4.70
C GLN A 285 26.70 -13.72 -3.17
N VAL A 286 27.81 -14.13 -2.57
CA VAL A 286 28.07 -13.88 -1.15
C VAL A 286 28.12 -12.37 -0.90
N GLY A 287 27.44 -11.93 0.16
CA GLY A 287 27.28 -10.52 0.49
C GLY A 287 26.01 -9.86 -0.07
N ASP A 288 25.27 -10.56 -0.96
CA ASP A 288 23.98 -10.06 -1.44
C ASP A 288 22.94 -10.05 -0.32
N LYS A 289 22.10 -9.02 -0.32
CA LYS A 289 20.83 -9.00 0.44
C LYS A 289 19.69 -9.20 -0.54
N LEU A 290 18.87 -10.17 -0.25
CA LEU A 290 17.69 -10.51 -1.08
C LEU A 290 16.46 -9.91 -0.50
#